data_93d886d5ed4591def3f6a7cdaeb69673
#
_entry.id   93d886d5ed4591def3f6a7cdaeb69673
#
_cell.length_a   1.000
_cell.length_b   1.000
_cell.length_c   1.000
_cell.angle_alpha   90.00
_cell.angle_beta   90.00
_cell.angle_gamma   90.00
#
_symmetry.space_group_name_H-M   'P 1'
#
loop_
_entity.id
_entity.type
_entity.pdbx_description
1 polymer ?
#
loop_
_entity_poly.entity_id
_entity_poly.type
_entity_poly.pdbx_seq_one_letter_code
_entity_poly.pdbx_strand_id
1 'polypeptide(L)'
;MKQVMYDPRIEPYWFQIPFRIFNATCSDEPWLNAWDVNPEIKWIREKDPIAIHKNPTKTDRFGELFKALGSWMFNGKPFAYLAGVRCEESPARRAGLTTFSTYKWVTWGKVEDKKRDQFTFYPLYDWSYKDIWKAIHDNSWEYCALYDYMYQYGISPMKMRLSNVTHETAIDNLFFLQEIEGDLWARLTQRLRGINTAGILKTDWKCPKELPFMFKDWQEYRDHLLENLITDPSSKKIMLRQVELDTKNYIPEIQEKVCKYHIDMILKNDYHGTKATTFAASHPKERTNTDRDRDKRDRECYKK
;
A
#
# COMPACT_ATOMS: atom_id res chain seq x y z
N MET A 1 -14.67 -16.26 -1.07
CA MET A 1 -15.40 -15.59 -2.18
C MET A 1 -16.73 -16.25 -2.47
N LYS A 2 -16.81 -17.55 -2.76
CA LYS A 2 -18.08 -18.25 -3.07
C LYS A 2 -19.17 -18.08 -1.98
N GLN A 3 -18.83 -18.14 -0.70
CA GLN A 3 -19.78 -17.92 0.38
C GLN A 3 -20.46 -16.55 0.32
N VAL A 4 -19.70 -15.48 0.06
CA VAL A 4 -20.25 -14.13 -0.06
C VAL A 4 -21.12 -14.01 -1.31
N MET A 5 -20.73 -14.66 -2.42
CA MET A 5 -21.46 -14.62 -3.69
C MET A 5 -22.83 -15.30 -3.64
N TYR A 6 -23.04 -16.23 -2.70
CA TYR A 6 -24.30 -16.98 -2.59
C TYR A 6 -25.10 -16.66 -1.31
N ASP A 7 -24.67 -15.68 -0.50
CA ASP A 7 -25.43 -15.23 0.67
C ASP A 7 -26.63 -14.37 0.22
N PRO A 8 -27.88 -14.79 0.49
CA PRO A 8 -29.08 -14.08 0.02
C PRO A 8 -29.29 -12.70 0.66
N ARG A 9 -28.53 -12.39 1.71
CA ARG A 9 -28.55 -11.08 2.39
C ARG A 9 -27.65 -10.05 1.72
N ILE A 10 -26.83 -10.47 0.76
CA ILE A 10 -25.78 -9.65 0.14
C ILE A 10 -26.05 -9.54 -1.36
N GLU A 11 -25.92 -8.35 -1.91
CA GLU A 11 -25.80 -8.14 -3.34
C GLU A 11 -24.31 -8.14 -3.73
N PRO A 12 -23.77 -9.25 -4.27
CA PRO A 12 -22.34 -9.41 -4.46
C PRO A 12 -21.87 -8.76 -5.76
N TYR A 13 -20.78 -8.01 -5.67
CA TYR A 13 -20.07 -7.48 -6.82
C TYR A 13 -18.62 -7.96 -6.80
N TRP A 14 -18.26 -8.83 -7.73
CA TRP A 14 -16.89 -9.31 -7.87
C TRP A 14 -16.21 -8.66 -9.05
N PHE A 15 -15.24 -7.76 -8.79
CA PHE A 15 -14.52 -7.05 -9.81
C PHE A 15 -13.18 -7.70 -10.11
N GLN A 16 -12.95 -8.07 -11.37
CA GLN A 16 -11.67 -8.45 -11.96
C GLN A 16 -11.39 -7.51 -13.14
N ILE A 17 -11.20 -6.25 -12.82
CA ILE A 17 -11.13 -5.12 -13.76
C ILE A 17 -9.70 -4.61 -13.89
N PRO A 18 -9.33 -3.98 -15.01
CA PRO A 18 -8.04 -3.32 -15.14
C PRO A 18 -7.87 -2.20 -14.09
N PHE A 19 -6.80 -2.28 -13.30
CA PHE A 19 -6.37 -1.22 -12.41
C PHE A 19 -4.88 -1.32 -12.10
N ARG A 20 -4.27 -0.21 -11.77
CA ARG A 20 -2.84 -0.12 -11.47
C ARG A 20 -2.57 -0.38 -9.99
N ILE A 21 -1.63 -1.28 -9.74
CA ILE A 21 -1.07 -1.56 -8.41
C ILE A 21 0.42 -1.27 -8.40
N PHE A 22 0.92 -0.88 -7.25
CA PHE A 22 2.35 -0.63 -7.06
C PHE A 22 3.13 -1.95 -7.06
N ASN A 23 4.29 -1.94 -7.72
CA ASN A 23 5.20 -3.07 -7.79
C ASN A 23 6.53 -2.73 -7.15
N ALA A 24 6.82 -3.29 -6.00
CA ALA A 24 8.08 -3.14 -5.29
C ALA A 24 9.13 -4.19 -5.70
N THR A 25 8.78 -5.13 -6.59
CA THR A 25 9.69 -6.23 -6.97
C THR A 25 10.65 -5.87 -8.10
N CYS A 26 10.38 -4.80 -8.83
CA CYS A 26 11.18 -4.40 -9.99
C CYS A 26 11.19 -2.86 -10.14
N SER A 27 12.36 -2.28 -10.38
CA SER A 27 12.52 -0.84 -10.61
C SER A 27 12.06 -0.40 -12.00
N ASP A 28 12.18 -1.28 -13.00
CA ASP A 28 11.86 -0.96 -14.39
C ASP A 28 10.35 -0.94 -14.66
N GLU A 29 9.56 -1.60 -13.82
CA GLU A 29 8.10 -1.65 -13.92
C GLU A 29 7.46 -1.36 -12.57
N PRO A 30 7.48 -0.10 -12.12
CA PRO A 30 6.98 0.28 -10.78
C PRO A 30 5.46 0.18 -10.65
N TRP A 31 4.75 0.06 -11.77
CA TRP A 31 3.31 -0.13 -11.82
C TRP A 31 2.94 -1.35 -12.65
N LEU A 32 2.06 -2.17 -12.10
CA LEU A 32 1.46 -3.30 -12.80
C LEU A 32 -0.02 -3.03 -13.05
N ASN A 33 -0.47 -3.37 -14.25
CA ASN A 33 -1.89 -3.43 -14.53
C ASN A 33 -2.42 -4.84 -14.19
N ALA A 34 -3.24 -4.93 -13.15
CA ALA A 34 -4.01 -6.13 -12.91
C ALA A 34 -5.05 -6.29 -14.02
N TRP A 35 -5.19 -7.50 -14.55
CA TRP A 35 -6.12 -7.83 -15.64
C TRP A 35 -6.11 -6.80 -16.77
N ASP A 36 -4.93 -6.53 -17.32
CA ASP A 36 -4.70 -5.55 -18.37
C ASP A 36 -5.72 -5.69 -19.53
N VAL A 37 -5.99 -4.57 -20.19
CA VAL A 37 -6.83 -4.56 -21.40
C VAL A 37 -6.18 -5.24 -22.57
N ASN A 38 -4.82 -5.27 -22.62
CA ASN A 38 -4.06 -6.04 -23.60
C ASN A 38 -4.13 -7.54 -23.24
N PRO A 39 -4.75 -8.38 -24.07
CA PRO A 39 -4.89 -9.82 -23.78
C PRO A 39 -3.57 -10.60 -23.76
N GLU A 40 -2.50 -10.06 -24.34
CA GLU A 40 -1.16 -10.65 -24.31
C GLU A 40 -0.53 -10.54 -22.92
N ILE A 41 -0.91 -9.54 -22.12
CA ILE A 41 -0.43 -9.36 -20.76
C ILE A 41 -1.29 -10.16 -19.79
N LYS A 42 -0.88 -11.41 -19.57
CA LYS A 42 -1.60 -12.27 -18.62
C LYS A 42 -1.38 -11.81 -17.19
N TRP A 43 -2.47 -11.77 -16.43
CA TRP A 43 -2.38 -11.53 -15.00
C TRP A 43 -2.12 -12.84 -14.25
N ILE A 44 -1.64 -12.73 -13.01
CA ILE A 44 -1.32 -13.87 -12.13
C ILE A 44 -2.54 -14.74 -11.77
N ARG A 45 -3.73 -14.17 -11.83
CA ARG A 45 -5.02 -14.86 -11.65
C ARG A 45 -5.84 -14.74 -12.94
N GLU A 46 -6.46 -15.82 -13.34
CA GLU A 46 -7.39 -15.83 -14.47
C GLU A 46 -8.67 -15.07 -14.13
N LYS A 47 -9.35 -14.58 -15.16
CA LYS A 47 -10.67 -13.97 -15.01
C LYS A 47 -11.70 -15.08 -14.80
N ASP A 48 -12.52 -14.93 -13.76
CA ASP A 48 -13.64 -15.81 -13.51
C ASP A 48 -14.85 -15.34 -14.35
N PRO A 49 -15.60 -16.22 -15.00
CA PRO A 49 -16.74 -15.88 -15.86
C PRO A 49 -17.83 -15.07 -15.14
N ILE A 50 -18.02 -15.24 -13.81
CA ILE A 50 -19.02 -14.51 -13.04
C ILE A 50 -18.57 -13.14 -12.55
N ALA A 51 -17.29 -12.82 -12.73
CA ALA A 51 -16.76 -11.52 -12.31
C ALA A 51 -17.05 -10.41 -13.33
N ILE A 52 -17.08 -9.18 -12.85
CA ILE A 52 -17.18 -7.99 -13.70
C ILE A 52 -15.78 -7.68 -14.25
N HIS A 53 -15.63 -7.73 -15.58
CA HIS A 53 -14.31 -7.60 -16.23
C HIS A 53 -14.07 -6.19 -16.79
N LYS A 54 -15.12 -5.41 -17.00
CA LYS A 54 -15.02 -4.04 -17.52
C LYS A 54 -15.01 -3.07 -16.37
N ASN A 55 -13.99 -2.20 -16.32
CA ASN A 55 -13.94 -1.13 -15.34
C ASN A 55 -15.09 -0.12 -15.62
N PRO A 56 -16.06 0.02 -14.72
CA PRO A 56 -17.19 0.94 -14.93
C PRO A 56 -16.82 2.39 -14.54
N THR A 57 -15.63 2.60 -14.00
CA THR A 57 -15.17 3.92 -13.53
C THR A 57 -14.21 4.55 -14.53
N LYS A 58 -13.91 5.83 -14.31
CA LYS A 58 -12.95 6.57 -15.15
C LYS A 58 -11.51 6.50 -14.60
N THR A 59 -11.30 5.84 -13.46
CA THR A 59 -9.98 5.70 -12.84
C THR A 59 -9.49 4.27 -12.85
N ASP A 60 -8.18 4.10 -13.02
CA ASP A 60 -7.47 2.84 -12.90
C ASP A 60 -6.57 2.81 -11.64
N ARG A 61 -6.55 3.90 -10.86
CA ARG A 61 -5.70 4.02 -9.67
C ARG A 61 -6.34 3.34 -8.48
N PHE A 62 -5.64 2.38 -7.87
CA PHE A 62 -6.14 1.63 -6.72
C PHE A 62 -6.66 2.51 -5.58
N GLY A 63 -5.95 3.59 -5.23
CA GLY A 63 -6.36 4.48 -4.15
C GLY A 63 -7.66 5.27 -4.40
N GLU A 64 -8.04 5.46 -5.66
CA GLU A 64 -9.25 6.18 -6.06
C GLU A 64 -10.40 5.23 -6.42
N LEU A 65 -10.07 3.98 -6.74
CA LEU A 65 -10.98 3.01 -7.32
C LEU A 65 -12.19 2.72 -6.42
N PHE A 66 -11.96 2.50 -5.12
CA PHE A 66 -13.06 2.20 -4.20
C PHE A 66 -14.08 3.33 -4.12
N LYS A 67 -13.61 4.58 -4.04
CA LYS A 67 -14.51 5.75 -4.05
C LYS A 67 -15.29 5.85 -5.37
N ALA A 68 -14.62 5.62 -6.49
CA ALA A 68 -15.23 5.66 -7.80
C ALA A 68 -16.25 4.53 -8.00
N LEU A 69 -15.95 3.31 -7.57
CA LEU A 69 -16.85 2.16 -7.59
C LEU A 69 -18.09 2.40 -6.74
N GLY A 70 -17.93 2.90 -5.51
CA GLY A 70 -19.07 3.22 -4.65
C GLY A 70 -19.98 4.30 -5.28
N SER A 71 -19.39 5.33 -5.85
CA SER A 71 -20.16 6.37 -6.54
C SER A 71 -20.91 5.83 -7.76
N TRP A 72 -20.32 4.88 -8.49
CA TRP A 72 -20.95 4.19 -9.60
C TRP A 72 -22.08 3.25 -9.13
N MET A 73 -21.82 2.39 -8.14
CA MET A 73 -22.78 1.41 -7.63
C MET A 73 -24.02 2.08 -7.06
N PHE A 74 -23.85 3.17 -6.32
CA PHE A 74 -24.96 3.86 -5.65
C PHE A 74 -25.48 5.07 -6.44
N ASN A 75 -25.01 5.26 -7.68
CA ASN A 75 -25.45 6.37 -8.56
C ASN A 75 -25.36 7.74 -7.86
N GLY A 76 -24.27 7.96 -7.15
CA GLY A 76 -24.03 9.19 -6.40
C GLY A 76 -24.85 9.38 -5.11
N LYS A 77 -25.68 8.40 -4.73
CA LYS A 77 -26.42 8.42 -3.46
C LYS A 77 -25.48 8.28 -2.26
N PRO A 78 -25.93 8.64 -1.06
CA PRO A 78 -25.19 8.38 0.18
C PRO A 78 -24.85 6.91 0.36
N PHE A 79 -23.64 6.62 0.84
CA PHE A 79 -23.23 5.26 1.19
C PHE A 79 -22.11 5.25 2.24
N ALA A 80 -21.93 4.11 2.89
CA ALA A 80 -20.82 3.88 3.80
C ALA A 80 -20.07 2.62 3.43
N TYR A 81 -18.74 2.70 3.39
CA TYR A 81 -17.87 1.55 3.40
C TYR A 81 -17.65 1.04 4.83
N LEU A 82 -17.62 -0.27 4.99
CA LEU A 82 -17.12 -0.93 6.19
C LEU A 82 -15.81 -1.61 5.84
N ALA A 83 -14.74 -1.28 6.55
CA ALA A 83 -13.41 -1.83 6.29
C ALA A 83 -12.80 -2.43 7.56
N GLY A 84 -12.18 -3.60 7.44
CA GLY A 84 -11.60 -4.35 8.54
C GLY A 84 -10.20 -3.87 8.96
N VAL A 85 -9.87 -2.58 8.79
CA VAL A 85 -8.59 -2.02 9.19
C VAL A 85 -8.51 -1.90 10.72
N ARG A 86 -7.36 -2.32 11.30
CA ARG A 86 -7.14 -2.37 12.74
C ARG A 86 -5.92 -1.54 13.16
N CYS A 87 -5.96 -0.98 14.38
CA CYS A 87 -4.84 -0.23 14.96
C CYS A 87 -3.56 -1.06 15.11
N GLU A 88 -3.71 -2.36 15.33
CA GLU A 88 -2.59 -3.29 15.52
C GLU A 88 -1.75 -3.48 14.25
N GLU A 89 -2.31 -3.27 13.07
CA GLU A 89 -1.64 -3.59 11.80
C GLU A 89 -0.42 -2.71 11.49
N SER A 90 -0.43 -1.46 11.95
CA SER A 90 0.74 -0.58 11.84
C SER A 90 0.60 0.69 12.70
N PRO A 91 1.73 1.33 13.09
CA PRO A 91 1.69 2.62 13.79
C PRO A 91 0.94 3.71 13.03
N ALA A 92 1.07 3.74 11.70
CA ALA A 92 0.37 4.71 10.86
C ALA A 92 -1.16 4.51 10.89
N ARG A 93 -1.63 3.24 10.85
CA ARG A 93 -3.06 2.93 10.98
C ARG A 93 -3.57 3.27 12.37
N ARG A 94 -2.81 2.96 13.42
CA ARG A 94 -3.15 3.37 14.80
C ARG A 94 -3.34 4.88 14.88
N ALA A 95 -2.37 5.66 14.44
CA ALA A 95 -2.45 7.12 14.45
C ALA A 95 -3.70 7.62 13.68
N GLY A 96 -3.94 7.09 12.47
CA GLY A 96 -5.09 7.47 11.64
C GLY A 96 -6.46 7.13 12.26
N LEU A 97 -6.53 6.08 13.10
CA LEU A 97 -7.78 5.60 13.68
C LEU A 97 -8.04 6.09 15.12
N THR A 98 -7.04 6.69 15.79
CA THR A 98 -7.14 7.03 17.21
C THR A 98 -6.83 8.49 17.53
N THR A 99 -6.16 9.23 16.65
CA THR A 99 -5.64 10.56 16.99
C THR A 99 -6.66 11.68 16.77
N PHE A 100 -7.42 11.62 15.67
CA PHE A 100 -8.35 12.69 15.28
C PHE A 100 -9.72 12.15 14.94
N SER A 101 -10.78 12.79 15.45
CA SER A 101 -12.14 12.52 15.01
C SER A 101 -12.31 13.02 13.57
N THR A 102 -12.57 12.10 12.64
CA THR A 102 -12.78 12.41 11.23
C THR A 102 -14.24 12.33 10.80
N TYR A 103 -15.10 11.76 11.66
CA TYR A 103 -16.56 11.78 11.53
C TYR A 103 -17.20 12.04 12.88
N LYS A 104 -17.82 13.22 13.06
CA LYS A 104 -18.42 13.68 14.33
C LYS A 104 -17.39 13.55 15.47
N TRP A 105 -17.65 12.68 16.47
CA TRP A 105 -16.75 12.43 17.59
C TRP A 105 -15.99 11.10 17.53
N VAL A 106 -16.20 10.29 16.47
CA VAL A 106 -15.52 8.99 16.34
C VAL A 106 -14.24 9.12 15.50
N THR A 107 -13.18 8.44 15.94
CA THR A 107 -11.89 8.40 15.25
C THR A 107 -11.84 7.33 14.16
N TRP A 108 -12.62 6.25 14.32
CA TRP A 108 -12.74 5.12 13.38
C TRP A 108 -13.76 5.33 12.26
N GLY A 109 -14.25 6.56 12.11
CA GLY A 109 -15.13 6.98 11.01
C GLY A 109 -14.48 8.10 10.20
N LYS A 110 -14.55 8.02 8.87
CA LYS A 110 -13.95 8.97 7.93
C LYS A 110 -14.99 9.47 6.93
N VAL A 111 -14.98 10.78 6.67
CA VAL A 111 -15.77 11.39 5.59
C VAL A 111 -14.96 11.32 4.30
N GLU A 112 -15.45 10.57 3.30
CA GLU A 112 -14.82 10.49 1.98
C GLU A 112 -15.30 11.61 1.06
N ASP A 113 -16.58 11.91 1.08
CA ASP A 113 -17.17 13.04 0.34
C ASP A 113 -18.35 13.64 1.13
N LYS A 114 -18.13 14.84 1.69
CA LYS A 114 -19.14 15.53 2.49
C LYS A 114 -20.37 15.96 1.68
N LYS A 115 -20.17 16.30 0.39
CA LYS A 115 -21.26 16.77 -0.47
C LYS A 115 -22.22 15.66 -0.87
N ARG A 116 -21.73 14.41 -0.86
CA ARG A 116 -22.47 13.22 -1.26
C ARG A 116 -22.80 12.28 -0.11
N ASP A 117 -22.49 12.67 1.14
CA ASP A 117 -22.67 11.84 2.34
C ASP A 117 -22.05 10.44 2.17
N GLN A 118 -20.77 10.43 1.76
CA GLN A 118 -20.01 9.21 1.58
C GLN A 118 -19.00 9.04 2.72
N PHE A 119 -19.00 7.86 3.33
CA PHE A 119 -18.26 7.58 4.54
C PHE A 119 -17.49 6.26 4.45
N THR A 120 -16.46 6.13 5.29
CA THR A 120 -15.81 4.85 5.59
C THR A 120 -15.77 4.65 7.09
N PHE A 121 -16.16 3.48 7.56
CA PHE A 121 -16.09 3.10 8.97
C PHE A 121 -15.22 1.87 9.15
N TYR A 122 -14.50 1.82 10.28
CA TYR A 122 -13.56 0.77 10.64
C TYR A 122 -14.02 0.08 11.95
N PRO A 123 -15.08 -0.73 11.92
CA PRO A 123 -15.71 -1.28 13.14
C PRO A 123 -14.81 -2.21 13.94
N LEU A 124 -13.74 -2.74 13.33
CA LEU A 124 -12.77 -3.63 13.99
C LEU A 124 -11.50 -2.89 14.42
N TYR A 125 -11.51 -1.55 14.51
CA TYR A 125 -10.31 -0.73 14.69
C TYR A 125 -9.50 -1.08 15.95
N ASP A 126 -10.15 -1.50 17.02
CA ASP A 126 -9.58 -1.86 18.33
C ASP A 126 -9.32 -3.35 18.50
N TRP A 127 -9.71 -4.19 17.53
CA TRP A 127 -9.49 -5.64 17.60
C TRP A 127 -8.03 -6.01 17.38
N SER A 128 -7.54 -6.95 18.17
CA SER A 128 -6.27 -7.63 17.94
C SER A 128 -6.42 -8.79 16.93
N TYR A 129 -5.30 -9.32 16.42
CA TYR A 129 -5.35 -10.53 15.60
C TYR A 129 -5.93 -11.73 16.38
N LYS A 130 -5.72 -11.77 17.69
CA LYS A 130 -6.28 -12.81 18.56
C LYS A 130 -7.80 -12.73 18.63
N ASP A 131 -8.36 -11.53 18.69
CA ASP A 131 -9.82 -11.33 18.70
C ASP A 131 -10.45 -11.81 17.39
N ILE A 132 -9.78 -11.56 16.25
CA ILE A 132 -10.22 -12.06 14.94
C ILE A 132 -10.25 -13.60 14.94
N TRP A 133 -9.13 -14.24 15.32
CA TRP A 133 -9.07 -15.71 15.33
C TRP A 133 -10.03 -16.33 16.33
N LYS A 134 -10.21 -15.70 17.51
CA LYS A 134 -11.20 -16.13 18.49
C LYS A 134 -12.62 -16.04 17.91
N ALA A 135 -12.97 -14.94 17.26
CA ALA A 135 -14.29 -14.78 16.65
C ALA A 135 -14.54 -15.81 15.54
N ILE A 136 -13.55 -16.09 14.70
CA ILE A 136 -13.63 -17.14 13.67
C ILE A 136 -13.89 -18.50 14.32
N HIS A 137 -13.14 -18.85 15.34
CA HIS A 137 -13.27 -20.12 16.07
C HIS A 137 -14.63 -20.25 16.75
N ASP A 138 -15.01 -19.25 17.55
CA ASP A 138 -16.23 -19.30 18.38
C ASP A 138 -17.52 -19.35 17.53
N ASN A 139 -17.47 -18.78 16.32
CA ASN A 139 -18.61 -18.78 15.41
C ASN A 139 -18.48 -19.82 14.29
N SER A 140 -17.44 -20.65 14.29
CA SER A 140 -17.17 -21.64 13.24
C SER A 140 -17.20 -21.04 11.82
N TRP A 141 -16.66 -19.81 11.67
CA TRP A 141 -16.60 -19.16 10.37
C TRP A 141 -15.51 -19.79 9.51
N GLU A 142 -15.82 -19.95 8.25
CA GLU A 142 -14.83 -20.38 7.27
C GLU A 142 -13.82 -19.27 6.97
N TYR A 143 -12.57 -19.65 6.79
CA TYR A 143 -11.49 -18.74 6.42
C TYR A 143 -10.60 -19.39 5.34
N CYS A 144 -9.67 -18.63 4.80
CA CYS A 144 -8.76 -19.10 3.76
C CYS A 144 -7.71 -20.05 4.34
N ALA A 145 -7.69 -21.31 3.88
CA ALA A 145 -6.74 -22.33 4.33
C ALA A 145 -5.25 -21.94 4.14
N LEU A 146 -4.95 -20.97 3.29
CA LEU A 146 -3.59 -20.45 3.14
C LEU A 146 -3.00 -19.90 4.43
N TYR A 147 -3.84 -19.44 5.38
CA TYR A 147 -3.37 -19.01 6.69
C TYR A 147 -2.81 -20.17 7.52
N ASP A 148 -3.41 -21.36 7.43
CA ASP A 148 -2.92 -22.55 8.11
C ASP A 148 -1.55 -22.97 7.56
N TYR A 149 -1.41 -22.97 6.24
CA TYR A 149 -0.14 -23.27 5.58
C TYR A 149 0.95 -22.24 5.92
N MET A 150 0.60 -20.94 5.95
CA MET A 150 1.52 -19.90 6.40
C MET A 150 1.99 -20.13 7.83
N TYR A 151 1.08 -20.54 8.72
CA TYR A 151 1.40 -20.85 10.10
C TYR A 151 2.33 -22.07 10.21
N GLN A 152 2.02 -23.13 9.49
CA GLN A 152 2.87 -24.33 9.42
C GLN A 152 4.26 -24.04 8.83
N TYR A 153 4.34 -23.12 7.88
CA TYR A 153 5.60 -22.65 7.32
C TYR A 153 6.42 -21.77 8.29
N GLY A 154 5.84 -21.40 9.44
CA GLY A 154 6.50 -20.59 10.47
C GLY A 154 6.34 -19.08 10.33
N ILE A 155 5.41 -18.61 9.48
CA ILE A 155 5.12 -17.19 9.35
C ILE A 155 4.32 -16.74 10.58
N SER A 156 4.81 -15.69 11.25
CA SER A 156 4.09 -15.10 12.39
C SER A 156 2.70 -14.60 11.97
N PRO A 157 1.61 -14.89 12.74
CA PRO A 157 0.26 -14.41 12.42
C PRO A 157 0.14 -12.91 12.13
N MET A 158 0.96 -12.08 12.76
CA MET A 158 1.01 -10.63 12.51
C MET A 158 1.59 -10.27 11.13
N LYS A 159 2.37 -11.17 10.52
CA LYS A 159 3.02 -10.97 9.22
C LYS A 159 2.31 -11.66 8.06
N MET A 160 1.29 -12.47 8.33
CA MET A 160 0.54 -13.18 7.29
C MET A 160 -0.23 -12.20 6.41
N ARG A 161 0.05 -12.23 5.10
CA ARG A 161 -0.62 -11.39 4.10
C ARG A 161 -0.91 -12.19 2.86
N LEU A 162 -2.17 -12.16 2.42
CA LEU A 162 -2.63 -12.80 1.18
C LEU A 162 -2.90 -11.78 0.06
N SER A 163 -3.08 -10.51 0.41
CA SER A 163 -3.37 -9.45 -0.56
C SER A 163 -2.11 -8.70 -0.96
N ASN A 164 -2.08 -8.27 -2.22
CA ASN A 164 -1.03 -7.45 -2.81
C ASN A 164 0.38 -8.04 -2.63
N VAL A 165 0.62 -9.20 -3.25
CA VAL A 165 1.90 -9.94 -3.21
C VAL A 165 3.09 -9.15 -3.80
N THR A 166 2.82 -8.08 -4.55
CA THR A 166 3.85 -7.21 -5.14
C THR A 166 4.26 -6.05 -4.22
N HIS A 167 3.63 -5.94 -3.04
CA HIS A 167 3.98 -4.92 -2.06
C HIS A 167 5.25 -5.28 -1.30
N GLU A 168 6.10 -4.31 -0.97
CA GLU A 168 7.37 -4.51 -0.26
C GLU A 168 7.26 -5.36 1.02
N THR A 169 6.13 -5.26 1.74
CA THR A 169 5.90 -6.02 2.98
C THR A 169 5.43 -7.45 2.75
N ALA A 170 5.16 -7.84 1.50
CA ALA A 170 4.72 -9.17 1.12
C ALA A 170 5.82 -10.01 0.46
N ILE A 171 6.99 -9.42 0.20
CA ILE A 171 8.11 -10.12 -0.47
C ILE A 171 8.51 -11.36 0.30
N ASP A 172 8.57 -11.30 1.63
CA ASP A 172 8.90 -12.47 2.46
C ASP A 172 7.89 -13.61 2.31
N ASN A 173 6.64 -13.29 1.96
CA ASN A 173 5.59 -14.27 1.76
C ASN A 173 5.55 -14.84 0.33
N LEU A 174 6.30 -14.27 -0.61
CA LEU A 174 6.34 -14.76 -2.00
C LEU A 174 6.94 -16.16 -2.09
N PHE A 175 7.96 -16.44 -1.30
CA PHE A 175 8.65 -17.74 -1.33
C PHE A 175 7.78 -18.87 -0.78
N PHE A 176 6.93 -18.57 0.18
CA PHE A 176 5.91 -19.47 0.65
C PHE A 176 4.96 -19.93 -0.48
N LEU A 177 4.59 -19.02 -1.40
CA LEU A 177 3.73 -19.36 -2.53
C LEU A 177 4.39 -20.37 -3.49
N GLN A 178 5.72 -20.36 -3.60
CA GLN A 178 6.44 -21.33 -4.44
C GLN A 178 6.19 -22.78 -3.99
N GLU A 179 6.08 -23.01 -2.69
CA GLU A 179 5.90 -24.36 -2.13
C GLU A 179 4.43 -24.80 -2.14
N ILE A 180 3.50 -23.87 -1.99
CA ILE A 180 2.09 -24.19 -1.75
C ILE A 180 1.21 -23.99 -2.98
N GLU A 181 1.48 -22.93 -3.77
CA GLU A 181 0.75 -22.63 -5.00
C GLU A 181 1.70 -22.53 -6.19
N GLY A 182 2.31 -23.64 -6.61
CA GLY A 182 3.29 -23.70 -7.69
C GLY A 182 2.79 -23.09 -9.01
N ASP A 183 1.53 -23.28 -9.37
CA ASP A 183 0.92 -22.68 -10.57
C ASP A 183 0.84 -21.14 -10.46
N LEU A 184 0.47 -20.63 -9.29
CA LEU A 184 0.47 -19.19 -9.03
C LEU A 184 1.89 -18.63 -9.08
N TRP A 185 2.86 -19.35 -8.51
CA TRP A 185 4.26 -18.98 -8.57
C TRP A 185 4.79 -18.93 -10.01
N ALA A 186 4.47 -19.92 -10.83
CA ALA A 186 4.85 -19.93 -12.25
C ALA A 186 4.29 -18.69 -13.00
N ARG A 187 3.05 -18.31 -12.74
CA ARG A 187 2.43 -17.10 -13.31
C ARG A 187 3.07 -15.82 -12.78
N LEU A 188 3.40 -15.79 -11.48
CA LEU A 188 4.12 -14.67 -10.87
C LEU A 188 5.50 -14.47 -11.53
N THR A 189 6.26 -15.54 -11.73
CA THR A 189 7.60 -15.45 -12.36
C THR A 189 7.53 -15.02 -13.82
N GLN A 190 6.47 -15.34 -14.53
CA GLN A 190 6.23 -14.86 -15.90
C GLN A 190 5.86 -13.36 -15.92
N ARG A 191 5.08 -12.89 -14.93
CA ARG A 191 4.58 -11.50 -14.89
C ARG A 191 5.55 -10.53 -14.21
N LEU A 192 6.27 -10.98 -13.20
CA LEU A 192 7.17 -10.16 -12.38
C LEU A 192 8.63 -10.45 -12.71
N ARG A 193 9.26 -9.56 -13.44
CA ARG A 193 10.70 -9.66 -13.71
C ARG A 193 11.50 -9.58 -12.41
N GLY A 194 12.53 -10.40 -12.28
CA GLY A 194 13.44 -10.35 -11.13
C GLY A 194 12.94 -11.00 -9.84
N ILE A 195 11.73 -11.54 -9.78
CA ILE A 195 11.18 -12.17 -8.57
C ILE A 195 12.04 -13.33 -8.07
N ASN A 196 12.58 -14.13 -8.97
CA ASN A 196 13.49 -15.23 -8.63
C ASN A 196 14.79 -14.73 -7.97
N THR A 197 15.30 -13.58 -8.43
CA THR A 197 16.49 -12.95 -7.89
C THR A 197 16.21 -12.32 -6.52
N ALA A 198 15.04 -11.73 -6.33
CA ALA A 198 14.62 -11.15 -5.05
C ALA A 198 14.64 -12.19 -3.92
N GLY A 199 14.37 -13.48 -4.22
CA GLY A 199 14.44 -14.56 -3.26
C GLY A 199 15.85 -14.95 -2.79
N ILE A 200 16.80 -14.82 -3.67
CA ILE A 200 18.20 -15.12 -3.40
C ILE A 200 18.83 -13.95 -2.60
N LEU A 201 18.42 -12.74 -2.93
CA LEU A 201 18.92 -11.51 -2.32
C LEU A 201 18.19 -11.16 -1.01
N LYS A 202 17.99 -12.06 -0.07
CA LYS A 202 17.40 -11.79 1.27
C LYS A 202 18.07 -10.63 2.03
N THR A 203 18.36 -9.54 1.36
CA THR A 203 18.97 -8.36 1.93
C THR A 203 17.87 -7.38 2.32
N ASP A 204 17.89 -6.97 3.55
CA ASP A 204 17.22 -5.75 4.01
C ASP A 204 17.75 -4.57 3.18
N TRP A 205 17.09 -4.26 2.08
CA TRP A 205 17.39 -3.08 1.26
C TRP A 205 17.10 -1.82 2.08
N LYS A 206 18.06 -1.45 2.89
CA LYS A 206 18.00 -0.26 3.75
C LYS A 206 19.22 0.60 3.48
N CYS A 207 19.08 1.87 3.78
CA CYS A 207 20.21 2.77 3.84
C CYS A 207 21.29 2.15 4.75
N PRO A 208 22.54 2.03 4.30
CA PRO A 208 23.63 1.47 5.12
C PRO A 208 23.83 2.33 6.38
N LYS A 209 24.30 1.69 7.44
CA LYS A 209 24.58 2.40 8.71
C LYS A 209 25.70 3.41 8.56
N GLU A 210 26.72 3.06 7.78
CA GLU A 210 27.90 3.87 7.52
C GLU A 210 27.91 4.27 6.03
N LEU A 211 28.43 5.46 5.75
CA LEU A 211 28.58 5.93 4.38
C LEU A 211 29.56 5.02 3.62
N PRO A 212 29.21 4.50 2.43
CA PRO A 212 30.13 3.73 1.62
C PRO A 212 31.38 4.54 1.28
N PHE A 213 32.56 3.96 1.46
CA PHE A 213 33.86 4.63 1.43
C PHE A 213 34.17 5.42 0.15
N MET A 214 33.48 5.12 -0.95
CA MET A 214 33.66 5.77 -2.25
C MET A 214 32.95 7.13 -2.37
N PHE A 215 32.08 7.48 -1.43
CA PHE A 215 31.32 8.73 -1.45
C PHE A 215 31.81 9.65 -0.33
N LYS A 216 31.84 10.96 -0.60
CA LYS A 216 32.28 11.98 0.38
C LYS A 216 31.19 12.32 1.40
N ASP A 217 29.93 12.21 1.02
CA ASP A 217 28.77 12.50 1.88
C ASP A 217 27.52 11.71 1.43
N TRP A 218 26.49 11.75 2.27
CA TRP A 218 25.21 11.07 2.00
C TRP A 218 24.46 11.65 0.82
N GLN A 219 24.68 12.92 0.49
CA GLN A 219 24.06 13.57 -0.65
C GLN A 219 24.63 13.01 -1.96
N GLU A 220 25.93 12.88 -2.06
CA GLU A 220 26.60 12.29 -3.24
C GLU A 220 26.16 10.84 -3.44
N TYR A 221 26.05 10.05 -2.36
CA TYR A 221 25.56 8.68 -2.45
C TYR A 221 24.10 8.62 -2.91
N ARG A 222 23.20 9.46 -2.38
CA ARG A 222 21.82 9.58 -2.83
C ARG A 222 21.74 9.94 -4.31
N ASP A 223 22.48 10.93 -4.73
CA ASP A 223 22.46 11.45 -6.12
C ASP A 223 22.99 10.40 -7.09
N HIS A 224 24.02 9.65 -6.69
CA HIS A 224 24.50 8.49 -7.46
C HIS A 224 23.43 7.41 -7.64
N LEU A 225 22.68 7.08 -6.58
CA LEU A 225 21.58 6.11 -6.68
C LEU A 225 20.43 6.63 -7.54
N LEU A 226 20.08 7.91 -7.43
CA LEU A 226 19.08 8.56 -8.27
C LEU A 226 19.43 8.47 -9.76
N GLU A 227 20.71 8.63 -10.09
CA GLU A 227 21.15 8.63 -11.47
C GLU A 227 21.25 7.23 -12.06
N ASN A 228 21.76 6.28 -11.30
CA ASN A 228 22.18 4.98 -11.81
C ASN A 228 21.20 3.84 -11.48
N LEU A 229 20.39 3.96 -10.42
CA LEU A 229 19.49 2.88 -10.02
C LEU A 229 18.06 3.06 -10.54
N ILE A 230 17.59 4.31 -10.70
CA ILE A 230 16.24 4.56 -11.20
C ILE A 230 16.27 4.67 -12.73
N THR A 231 15.85 3.61 -13.39
CA THR A 231 15.87 3.50 -14.86
C THR A 231 14.60 4.05 -15.50
N ASP A 232 13.44 4.00 -14.81
CA ASP A 232 12.18 4.57 -15.32
C ASP A 232 12.17 6.10 -15.24
N PRO A 233 12.03 6.83 -16.39
CA PRO A 233 12.07 8.28 -16.41
C PRO A 233 10.97 8.96 -15.58
N SER A 234 9.78 8.35 -15.47
CA SER A 234 8.66 8.92 -14.72
C SER A 234 8.90 8.83 -13.23
N SER A 235 9.39 7.69 -12.74
CA SER A 235 9.79 7.48 -11.36
C SER A 235 10.97 8.36 -10.96
N LYS A 236 11.96 8.51 -11.85
CA LYS A 236 13.10 9.42 -11.65
C LYS A 236 12.63 10.85 -11.47
N LYS A 237 11.74 11.34 -12.32
CA LYS A 237 11.15 12.69 -12.23
C LYS A 237 10.40 12.91 -10.92
N ILE A 238 9.63 11.92 -10.47
CA ILE A 238 8.88 11.99 -9.20
C ILE A 238 9.86 12.08 -8.04
N MET A 239 10.89 11.23 -8.02
CA MET A 239 11.87 11.20 -6.93
C MET A 239 12.72 12.48 -6.89
N LEU A 240 13.16 13.01 -8.02
CA LEU A 240 13.87 14.29 -8.10
C LEU A 240 13.03 15.44 -7.53
N ARG A 241 11.74 15.49 -7.88
CA ARG A 241 10.83 16.48 -7.32
C ARG A 241 10.68 16.34 -5.80
N GLN A 242 10.61 15.11 -5.30
CA GLN A 242 10.53 14.87 -3.85
C GLN A 242 11.79 15.35 -3.14
N VAL A 243 12.97 15.02 -3.67
CA VAL A 243 14.26 15.47 -3.14
C VAL A 243 14.33 17.00 -3.10
N GLU A 244 13.92 17.67 -4.18
CA GLU A 244 13.92 19.14 -4.25
C GLU A 244 12.99 19.77 -3.21
N LEU A 245 11.79 19.22 -3.04
CA LEU A 245 10.83 19.68 -2.04
C LEU A 245 11.35 19.48 -0.62
N ASP A 246 11.88 18.31 -0.31
CA ASP A 246 12.37 18.01 1.03
C ASP A 246 13.62 18.82 1.38
N THR A 247 14.52 19.05 0.41
CA THR A 247 15.67 19.94 0.63
C THR A 247 15.27 21.36 1.00
N LYS A 248 14.16 21.86 0.44
CA LYS A 248 13.63 23.19 0.76
C LYS A 248 12.85 23.22 2.08
N ASN A 249 12.21 22.13 2.44
CA ASN A 249 11.22 22.06 3.50
C ASN A 249 11.82 21.68 4.87
N TYR A 250 12.96 21.01 4.88
CA TYR A 250 13.62 20.59 6.13
C TYR A 250 14.82 21.48 6.46
N ILE A 251 15.03 21.71 7.76
CA ILE A 251 16.15 22.50 8.26
C ILE A 251 17.49 21.81 7.98
N PRO A 252 18.60 22.58 7.85
CA PRO A 252 19.91 22.04 7.51
C PRO A 252 20.42 20.94 8.44
N GLU A 253 20.11 21.02 9.73
CA GLU A 253 20.57 20.11 10.78
C GLU A 253 20.12 18.65 10.59
N ILE A 254 19.04 18.45 9.83
CA ILE A 254 18.54 17.09 9.57
C ILE A 254 18.67 16.64 8.12
N GLN A 255 19.34 17.41 7.28
CA GLN A 255 19.53 17.08 5.85
C GLN A 255 20.20 15.71 5.65
N GLU A 256 21.10 15.31 6.54
CA GLU A 256 21.66 13.96 6.49
C GLU A 256 20.60 12.87 6.70
N LYS A 257 19.69 13.06 7.66
CA LYS A 257 18.58 12.12 7.88
C LYS A 257 17.65 12.08 6.68
N VAL A 258 17.40 13.23 6.06
CA VAL A 258 16.59 13.36 4.83
C VAL A 258 17.26 12.61 3.68
N CYS A 259 18.57 12.75 3.50
CA CYS A 259 19.31 11.99 2.48
C CYS A 259 19.23 10.47 2.72
N LYS A 260 19.44 10.01 3.94
CA LYS A 260 19.31 8.58 4.32
C LYS A 260 17.90 8.06 4.08
N TYR A 261 16.90 8.88 4.35
CA TYR A 261 15.50 8.56 4.05
C TYR A 261 15.25 8.44 2.54
N HIS A 262 15.76 9.36 1.71
CA HIS A 262 15.67 9.27 0.26
C HIS A 262 16.38 8.02 -0.28
N ILE A 263 17.55 7.68 0.26
CA ILE A 263 18.28 6.45 -0.07
C ILE A 263 17.41 5.22 0.21
N ASP A 264 16.76 5.18 1.38
CA ASP A 264 15.83 4.12 1.75
C ASP A 264 14.65 4.00 0.76
N MET A 265 14.09 5.13 0.30
CA MET A 265 13.03 5.14 -0.71
C MET A 265 13.52 4.57 -2.05
N ILE A 266 14.70 4.98 -2.51
CA ILE A 266 15.28 4.51 -3.77
C ILE A 266 15.54 3.01 -3.72
N LEU A 267 16.22 2.53 -2.67
CA LEU A 267 16.55 1.12 -2.50
C LEU A 267 15.31 0.21 -2.42
N LYS A 268 14.17 0.75 -1.96
CA LYS A 268 12.89 0.02 -1.83
C LYS A 268 11.91 0.30 -2.95
N ASN A 269 12.32 1.02 -3.98
CA ASN A 269 11.45 1.45 -5.09
C ASN A 269 10.18 2.20 -4.64
N ASP A 270 10.22 2.88 -3.48
CA ASP A 270 9.08 3.62 -2.92
C ASP A 270 9.03 5.06 -3.47
N TYR A 271 8.99 5.20 -4.79
CA TYR A 271 9.06 6.51 -5.45
C TYR A 271 7.80 7.36 -5.30
N HIS A 272 6.70 6.77 -4.84
CA HIS A 272 5.41 7.46 -4.71
C HIS A 272 5.13 7.97 -3.29
N GLY A 273 6.13 7.86 -2.39
CA GLY A 273 6.12 8.57 -1.12
C GLY A 273 5.16 8.01 -0.07
N THR A 274 4.87 6.70 -0.09
CA THR A 274 4.15 6.06 1.02
C THR A 274 4.89 6.23 2.34
N LYS A 275 6.21 6.32 2.30
CA LYS A 275 7.08 6.60 3.46
C LYS A 275 7.31 8.09 3.70
N ALA A 276 7.10 8.96 2.71
CA ALA A 276 7.25 10.40 2.87
C ALA A 276 6.34 10.95 3.96
N THR A 277 5.09 10.49 4.00
CA THR A 277 4.14 10.85 5.05
C THR A 277 4.58 10.38 6.43
N THR A 278 5.21 9.19 6.51
CA THR A 278 5.72 8.63 7.77
C THR A 278 6.93 9.42 8.28
N PHE A 279 7.88 9.75 7.41
CA PHE A 279 9.04 10.57 7.77
C PHE A 279 8.60 11.97 8.21
N ALA A 280 7.72 12.60 7.45
CA ALA A 280 7.16 13.90 7.77
C ALA A 280 6.40 13.91 9.11
N ALA A 281 5.68 12.84 9.43
CA ALA A 281 4.98 12.70 10.71
C ALA A 281 5.95 12.53 11.90
N SER A 282 7.08 11.84 11.69
CA SER A 282 8.10 11.64 12.74
C SER A 282 9.00 12.85 12.97
N HIS A 283 9.11 13.80 12.01
CA HIS A 283 9.95 14.99 12.10
C HIS A 283 9.19 16.32 11.93
N PRO A 284 8.03 16.55 12.56
CA PRO A 284 7.20 17.73 12.30
C PRO A 284 7.82 19.04 12.81
N LYS A 285 8.69 18.96 13.81
CA LYS A 285 9.35 20.14 14.42
C LYS A 285 10.55 20.65 13.63
N GLU A 286 11.09 19.80 12.77
CA GLU A 286 12.31 20.05 12.00
C GLU A 286 12.03 20.58 10.58
N ARG A 287 10.76 20.91 10.30
CA ARG A 287 10.34 21.53 9.03
C ARG A 287 10.47 23.06 9.09
N THR A 288 10.69 23.66 7.93
CA THR A 288 10.67 25.13 7.79
C THR A 288 9.29 25.71 8.09
N ASN A 289 9.23 27.02 8.40
CA ASN A 289 7.97 27.68 8.70
C ASN A 289 6.95 27.60 7.55
N THR A 290 7.41 27.56 6.31
CA THR A 290 6.55 27.47 5.11
C THR A 290 5.72 26.20 5.09
N ASP A 291 6.28 25.08 5.55
CA ASP A 291 5.56 23.81 5.63
C ASP A 291 4.58 23.79 6.81
N ARG A 292 4.94 24.41 7.94
CA ARG A 292 4.03 24.55 9.08
C ARG A 292 2.77 25.32 8.70
N ASP A 293 2.90 26.35 7.87
CA ASP A 293 1.77 27.16 7.40
C ASP A 293 0.93 26.41 6.35
N ARG A 294 1.53 25.53 5.57
CA ARG A 294 0.82 24.65 4.62
C ARG A 294 0.03 23.57 5.36
N ASP A 295 0.67 22.86 6.30
CA ASP A 295 0.01 21.85 7.14
C ASP A 295 -1.14 22.48 7.96
N LYS A 296 -0.99 23.74 8.39
CA LYS A 296 -2.02 24.47 9.12
C LYS A 296 -3.21 24.82 8.23
N ARG A 297 -2.95 25.28 7.00
CA ARG A 297 -4.00 25.55 5.99
C ARG A 297 -4.75 24.29 5.58
N ASP A 298 -4.03 23.18 5.37
CA ASP A 298 -4.65 21.90 5.04
C ASP A 298 -5.53 21.40 6.20
N ARG A 299 -5.07 21.53 7.45
CA ARG A 299 -5.88 21.19 8.64
C ARG A 299 -7.11 22.09 8.81
N GLU A 300 -7.03 23.35 8.45
CA GLU A 300 -8.17 24.27 8.49
C GLU A 300 -9.19 24.02 7.36
N CYS A 301 -8.74 23.59 6.19
CA CYS A 301 -9.63 23.13 5.12
C CYS A 301 -10.43 21.86 5.50
N TYR A 302 -9.87 21.00 6.34
CA TYR A 302 -10.58 19.80 6.82
C TYR A 302 -11.52 20.06 8.01
N LYS A 303 -11.43 21.23 8.64
CA LYS A 303 -12.32 21.62 9.76
C LYS A 303 -13.58 22.36 9.32
N LYS A 304 -13.63 22.81 8.07
CA LYS A 304 -14.83 23.40 7.43
C LYS A 304 -15.58 22.36 6.63
#